data_f234389c6678dd982e8cb4adb10e96cd
#
_entry.id   f234389c6678dd982e8cb4adb10e96cd
#
_cell.length_a   1.000
_cell.length_b   1.000
_cell.length_c   1.000
_cell.angle_alpha   90.00
_cell.angle_beta   90.00
_cell.angle_gamma   90.00
#
_symmetry.space_group_name_H-M   'P 1'
#
loop_
_entity.id
_entity.type
_entity.pdbx_description
1 polymer ?
#
loop_
_entity_poly.entity_id
_entity_poly.type
_entity_poly.pdbx_seq_one_letter_code
_entity_poly.pdbx_strand_id
1 'polypeptide(L)'
;DAAILHAGGIDLQILGIGGNGHIGFNEPGSSIISKTRLVNLANNTRLANAYEFSHLSKVPRLAVTMGIGTIMQSKRILLMAFGNKGEIITKAAEGDVTEQVPASILQEHPDCTFIIDPTVSESLTRIKSPWLTGNCVWDKKLMKRAVIELSLKLGKEVLSLTAKDYNENGLADLLVEKSDAYEINLEVFYMLRDSLTGWPAGKPNAVIPAHPERSNPYPKKCLIFSPHPDDDIISMGGTFMRLHDQGNEVHVAYQTSGNIAVSDEFVTRFLDFAVGFEDLFGIDNKKSQEILQ
;
A
#
# COMPACT_ATOMS: atom_id res chain seq x y z
N ASP A 1 -17.75 36.31 -14.45
CA ASP A 1 -16.40 36.91 -14.61
C ASP A 1 -16.43 38.43 -14.54
N ALA A 2 -17.39 39.14 -15.22
CA ALA A 2 -17.44 40.61 -15.21
C ALA A 2 -17.59 41.22 -13.80
N ALA A 3 -18.38 40.59 -12.92
CA ALA A 3 -18.54 41.05 -11.54
C ALA A 3 -17.22 40.90 -10.72
N ILE A 4 -16.46 39.84 -10.96
CA ILE A 4 -15.15 39.60 -10.34
C ILE A 4 -14.18 40.73 -10.77
N LEU A 5 -14.16 41.00 -12.07
CA LEU A 5 -13.29 42.04 -12.63
C LEU A 5 -13.65 43.43 -12.07
N HIS A 6 -14.93 43.74 -12.00
CA HIS A 6 -15.44 45.02 -11.45
C HIS A 6 -15.11 45.16 -9.95
N ALA A 7 -15.07 44.04 -9.20
CA ALA A 7 -14.68 44.02 -7.79
C ALA A 7 -13.16 44.13 -7.55
N GLY A 8 -12.33 44.19 -8.60
CA GLY A 8 -10.86 44.26 -8.51
C GLY A 8 -10.15 42.92 -8.58
N GLY A 9 -10.85 41.85 -8.96
CA GLY A 9 -10.29 40.50 -9.09
C GLY A 9 -10.46 39.70 -7.80
N ILE A 10 -9.67 38.60 -7.71
CA ILE A 10 -9.65 37.65 -6.58
C ILE A 10 -8.28 37.76 -5.91
N ASP A 11 -8.25 38.17 -4.64
CA ASP A 11 -6.99 38.21 -3.87
C ASP A 11 -6.53 36.84 -3.45
N LEU A 12 -7.44 35.98 -3.00
CA LEU A 12 -7.16 34.63 -2.57
C LEU A 12 -8.22 33.63 -3.09
N GLN A 13 -7.79 32.67 -3.86
CA GLN A 13 -8.61 31.56 -4.32
C GLN A 13 -8.28 30.30 -3.52
N ILE A 14 -9.27 29.73 -2.85
CA ILE A 14 -9.14 28.43 -2.18
C ILE A 14 -9.78 27.36 -3.07
N LEU A 15 -9.05 26.26 -3.30
CA LEU A 15 -9.46 25.15 -4.15
C LEU A 15 -9.32 23.81 -3.43
N GLY A 16 -10.23 22.91 -3.68
CA GLY A 16 -10.04 21.47 -3.51
C GLY A 16 -9.69 20.82 -4.84
N ILE A 17 -9.28 19.55 -4.80
CA ILE A 17 -9.02 18.74 -5.99
C ILE A 17 -9.92 17.50 -6.00
N GLY A 18 -10.53 17.20 -7.13
CA GLY A 18 -11.27 15.95 -7.33
C GLY A 18 -10.34 14.76 -7.59
N GLY A 19 -10.86 13.53 -7.44
CA GLY A 19 -10.10 12.31 -7.67
C GLY A 19 -9.55 12.14 -9.11
N ASN A 20 -10.14 12.84 -10.08
CA ASN A 20 -9.71 12.89 -11.47
C ASN A 20 -8.91 14.18 -11.83
N GLY A 21 -8.55 14.99 -10.83
CA GLY A 21 -7.75 16.20 -11.03
C GLY A 21 -8.54 17.46 -11.34
N HIS A 22 -9.89 17.43 -11.28
CA HIS A 22 -10.67 18.66 -11.47
C HIS A 22 -10.47 19.65 -10.33
N ILE A 23 -10.55 20.93 -10.66
CA ILE A 23 -10.62 22.08 -9.73
C ILE A 23 -11.90 22.88 -9.99
N GLY A 24 -12.64 23.22 -8.92
CA GLY A 24 -14.04 23.57 -9.08
C GLY A 24 -14.80 22.40 -9.73
N PHE A 25 -15.54 22.66 -10.80
CA PHE A 25 -16.09 21.61 -11.67
C PHE A 25 -15.47 21.64 -13.08
N ASN A 26 -14.21 22.06 -13.17
CA ASN A 26 -13.45 21.95 -14.42
C ASN A 26 -12.92 20.53 -14.53
N GLU A 27 -13.73 19.65 -15.12
CA GLU A 27 -13.43 18.24 -15.37
C GLU A 27 -12.30 18.07 -16.40
N PRO A 28 -11.63 16.88 -16.48
CA PRO A 28 -10.67 16.56 -17.52
C PRO A 28 -11.15 16.96 -18.92
N GLY A 29 -10.27 17.61 -19.69
CA GLY A 29 -10.59 18.21 -20.99
C GLY A 29 -11.11 19.65 -20.92
N SER A 30 -11.16 20.26 -19.72
CA SER A 30 -11.50 21.68 -19.59
C SER A 30 -10.34 22.55 -20.08
N SER A 31 -10.66 23.46 -21.00
CA SER A 31 -9.64 24.37 -21.54
C SER A 31 -9.07 25.32 -20.50
N ILE A 32 -7.77 25.53 -20.53
CA ILE A 32 -7.01 26.42 -19.63
C ILE A 32 -7.44 27.89 -19.73
N ILE A 33 -8.02 28.31 -20.84
CA ILE A 33 -8.53 29.68 -21.04
C ILE A 33 -10.01 29.81 -20.72
N SER A 34 -10.65 28.74 -20.19
CA SER A 34 -12.09 28.73 -19.93
C SER A 34 -12.51 29.80 -18.93
N LYS A 35 -13.72 30.33 -19.16
CA LYS A 35 -14.40 31.28 -18.29
C LYS A 35 -15.52 30.60 -17.52
N THR A 36 -16.21 31.33 -16.64
CA THR A 36 -17.37 30.82 -15.91
C THR A 36 -18.45 30.34 -16.89
N ARG A 37 -18.88 29.10 -16.74
CA ARG A 37 -19.78 28.43 -17.68
C ARG A 37 -20.57 27.30 -17.02
N LEU A 38 -21.61 26.86 -17.70
CA LEU A 38 -22.32 25.62 -17.41
C LEU A 38 -21.50 24.43 -17.93
N VAL A 39 -21.32 23.41 -17.13
CA VAL A 39 -20.55 22.20 -17.45
C VAL A 39 -21.33 20.93 -17.11
N ASN A 40 -21.01 19.84 -17.81
CA ASN A 40 -21.44 18.50 -17.42
C ASN A 40 -20.52 17.96 -16.33
N LEU A 41 -21.10 17.37 -15.27
CA LEU A 41 -20.35 16.68 -14.24
C LEU A 41 -20.00 15.27 -14.70
N ALA A 42 -18.72 14.89 -14.57
CA ALA A 42 -18.28 13.53 -14.79
C ALA A 42 -18.97 12.54 -13.84
N ASN A 43 -19.14 11.30 -14.29
CA ASN A 43 -19.80 10.28 -13.47
C ASN A 43 -19.08 10.06 -12.12
N ASN A 44 -17.74 10.09 -12.12
CA ASN A 44 -16.94 9.96 -10.90
C ASN A 44 -17.21 11.11 -9.90
N THR A 45 -17.35 12.34 -10.40
CA THR A 45 -17.70 13.51 -9.59
C THR A 45 -19.10 13.35 -8.99
N ARG A 46 -20.05 12.87 -9.78
CA ARG A 46 -21.41 12.62 -9.31
C ARG A 46 -21.47 11.50 -8.26
N LEU A 47 -20.72 10.42 -8.47
CA LEU A 47 -20.61 9.33 -7.50
C LEU A 47 -19.97 9.79 -6.18
N ALA A 48 -18.89 10.57 -6.26
CA ALA A 48 -18.19 11.10 -5.09
C ALA A 48 -19.08 12.02 -4.22
N ASN A 49 -20.07 12.68 -4.81
CA ASN A 49 -21.01 13.58 -4.11
C ASN A 49 -22.36 12.92 -3.82
N ALA A 50 -22.55 11.65 -4.19
CA ALA A 50 -23.86 10.97 -4.05
C ALA A 50 -24.34 10.85 -2.59
N TYR A 51 -23.42 10.88 -1.63
CA TYR A 51 -23.74 10.80 -0.20
C TYR A 51 -24.53 12.01 0.33
N GLU A 52 -24.43 13.16 -0.35
CA GLU A 52 -25.20 14.39 -0.02
C GLU A 52 -26.64 14.33 -0.60
N PHE A 53 -26.91 13.36 -1.43
CA PHE A 53 -28.20 13.19 -2.08
C PHE A 53 -28.77 11.81 -1.76
N SER A 54 -30.10 11.69 -1.68
CA SER A 54 -30.74 10.41 -1.35
C SER A 54 -30.47 9.29 -2.38
N HIS A 55 -30.16 9.65 -3.64
CA HIS A 55 -29.82 8.72 -4.72
C HIS A 55 -28.94 9.39 -5.77
N LEU A 56 -28.09 8.62 -6.46
CA LEU A 56 -27.25 9.10 -7.58
C LEU A 56 -28.07 9.79 -8.68
N SER A 57 -29.29 9.33 -8.94
CA SER A 57 -30.19 9.94 -9.93
C SER A 57 -30.63 11.37 -9.56
N LYS A 58 -30.54 11.74 -8.28
CA LYS A 58 -30.84 13.10 -7.80
C LYS A 58 -29.62 14.02 -7.81
N VAL A 59 -28.43 13.49 -8.00
CA VAL A 59 -27.24 14.31 -8.18
C VAL A 59 -27.35 15.08 -9.49
N PRO A 60 -27.20 16.40 -9.49
CA PRO A 60 -27.24 17.20 -10.72
C PRO A 60 -26.27 16.66 -11.78
N ARG A 61 -26.68 16.78 -13.04
CA ARG A 61 -25.82 16.44 -14.18
C ARG A 61 -25.01 17.63 -14.67
N LEU A 62 -25.48 18.84 -14.34
CA LEU A 62 -24.90 20.12 -14.76
C LEU A 62 -24.56 20.94 -13.53
N ALA A 63 -23.49 21.70 -13.62
CA ALA A 63 -23.08 22.69 -12.63
C ALA A 63 -22.56 23.95 -13.32
N VAL A 64 -22.66 25.07 -12.63
CA VAL A 64 -21.95 26.29 -13.02
C VAL A 64 -20.61 26.30 -12.31
N THR A 65 -19.52 26.49 -13.05
CA THR A 65 -18.17 26.57 -12.49
C THR A 65 -17.44 27.80 -12.99
N MET A 66 -16.62 28.39 -12.11
CA MET A 66 -15.59 29.33 -12.51
C MET A 66 -14.58 28.59 -13.41
N GLY A 67 -14.27 29.16 -14.58
CA GLY A 67 -13.33 28.54 -15.51
C GLY A 67 -11.87 28.62 -15.02
N ILE A 68 -11.04 27.74 -15.57
CA ILE A 68 -9.59 27.68 -15.22
C ILE A 68 -8.93 29.04 -15.49
N GLY A 69 -9.19 29.67 -16.64
CA GLY A 69 -8.62 30.97 -16.98
C GLY A 69 -9.08 32.10 -16.05
N THR A 70 -10.21 31.96 -15.35
CA THR A 70 -10.62 32.91 -14.31
C THR A 70 -9.92 32.60 -12.97
N ILE A 71 -9.81 31.32 -12.61
CA ILE A 71 -9.08 30.85 -11.43
C ILE A 71 -7.62 31.35 -11.48
N MET A 72 -6.95 31.16 -12.61
CA MET A 72 -5.54 31.55 -12.83
C MET A 72 -5.28 33.06 -12.78
N GLN A 73 -6.31 33.89 -12.84
CA GLN A 73 -6.20 35.35 -12.67
C GLN A 73 -6.20 35.77 -11.19
N SER A 74 -6.39 34.88 -10.26
CA SER A 74 -6.31 35.17 -8.81
C SER A 74 -4.90 35.59 -8.43
N LYS A 75 -4.72 36.45 -7.44
CA LYS A 75 -3.39 36.87 -6.98
C LYS A 75 -2.65 35.75 -6.28
N ARG A 76 -3.37 34.97 -5.48
CA ARG A 76 -2.86 33.81 -4.75
C ARG A 76 -3.84 32.65 -4.82
N ILE A 77 -3.31 31.43 -4.94
CA ILE A 77 -4.10 30.20 -4.93
C ILE A 77 -3.63 29.28 -3.80
N LEU A 78 -4.57 28.74 -3.02
CA LEU A 78 -4.35 27.66 -2.08
C LEU A 78 -5.14 26.43 -2.54
N LEU A 79 -4.44 25.36 -2.92
CA LEU A 79 -5.09 24.07 -3.18
C LEU A 79 -4.93 23.18 -1.96
N MET A 80 -6.04 22.65 -1.46
CA MET A 80 -6.08 21.80 -0.28
C MET A 80 -6.47 20.37 -0.66
N ALA A 81 -5.69 19.38 -0.21
CA ALA A 81 -5.97 17.96 -0.47
C ALA A 81 -5.58 17.09 0.71
N PHE A 82 -6.50 16.23 1.13
CA PHE A 82 -6.35 15.35 2.29
C PHE A 82 -6.82 13.93 1.96
N GLY A 83 -6.29 12.93 2.69
CA GLY A 83 -6.66 11.52 2.57
C GLY A 83 -6.17 10.87 1.28
N ASN A 84 -6.99 10.07 0.60
CA ASN A 84 -6.60 9.28 -0.56
C ASN A 84 -6.46 10.10 -1.85
N LYS A 85 -5.62 11.14 -1.84
CA LYS A 85 -5.38 12.06 -2.97
C LYS A 85 -3.94 12.03 -3.49
N GLY A 86 -3.09 11.13 -2.97
CA GLY A 86 -1.65 11.13 -3.27
C GLY A 86 -1.35 11.04 -4.76
N GLU A 87 -1.94 10.08 -5.48
CA GLU A 87 -1.69 9.89 -6.92
C GLU A 87 -2.08 11.11 -7.75
N ILE A 88 -3.25 11.69 -7.48
CA ILE A 88 -3.72 12.83 -8.26
C ILE A 88 -2.95 14.12 -7.92
N ILE A 89 -2.51 14.28 -6.68
CA ILE A 89 -1.64 15.38 -6.28
C ILE A 89 -0.26 15.25 -6.92
N THR A 90 0.30 14.05 -7.00
CA THR A 90 1.56 13.82 -7.72
C THR A 90 1.43 14.21 -9.20
N LYS A 91 0.35 13.79 -9.86
CA LYS A 91 0.08 14.20 -11.25
C LYS A 91 -0.11 15.71 -11.39
N ALA A 92 -0.78 16.35 -10.43
CA ALA A 92 -1.05 17.79 -10.46
C ALA A 92 0.17 18.65 -10.14
N ALA A 93 1.08 18.20 -9.26
CA ALA A 93 2.21 18.99 -8.79
C ALA A 93 3.55 18.67 -9.45
N GLU A 94 3.72 17.44 -9.97
CA GLU A 94 4.99 16.92 -10.47
C GLU A 94 4.86 16.31 -11.89
N GLY A 95 3.63 16.09 -12.37
CA GLY A 95 3.38 15.60 -13.74
C GLY A 95 3.35 16.72 -14.77
N ASP A 96 3.12 16.33 -16.04
CA ASP A 96 2.98 17.29 -17.13
C ASP A 96 1.75 18.18 -16.94
N VAL A 97 1.87 19.44 -17.36
CA VAL A 97 0.72 20.36 -17.41
C VAL A 97 -0.18 19.96 -18.57
N THR A 98 -1.41 19.54 -18.24
CA THR A 98 -2.34 19.01 -19.24
C THR A 98 -3.80 19.27 -18.85
N GLU A 99 -4.65 19.48 -19.85
CA GLU A 99 -6.11 19.59 -19.66
C GLU A 99 -6.74 18.29 -19.14
N GLN A 100 -6.06 17.14 -19.25
CA GLN A 100 -6.51 15.87 -18.69
C GLN A 100 -6.38 15.79 -17.16
N VAL A 101 -5.54 16.64 -16.58
CA VAL A 101 -5.42 16.87 -15.12
C VAL A 101 -5.54 18.38 -14.89
N PRO A 102 -6.75 18.94 -14.85
CA PRO A 102 -6.94 20.41 -14.79
C PRO A 102 -6.18 21.10 -13.69
N ALA A 103 -5.97 20.45 -12.54
CA ALA A 103 -5.16 21.00 -11.44
C ALA A 103 -3.68 21.16 -11.79
N SER A 104 -3.16 20.48 -12.83
CA SER A 104 -1.76 20.58 -13.23
C SER A 104 -1.37 21.97 -13.72
N ILE A 105 -2.33 22.74 -14.25
CA ILE A 105 -2.09 24.11 -14.69
C ILE A 105 -1.65 25.03 -13.54
N LEU A 106 -1.98 24.68 -12.30
CA LEU A 106 -1.57 25.44 -11.12
C LEU A 106 -0.06 25.50 -10.93
N GLN A 107 0.71 24.61 -11.59
CA GLN A 107 2.17 24.68 -11.63
C GLN A 107 2.68 25.97 -12.33
N GLU A 108 1.89 26.53 -13.24
CA GLU A 108 2.22 27.76 -13.95
C GLU A 108 1.80 29.03 -13.22
N HIS A 109 1.09 28.92 -12.09
CA HIS A 109 0.66 30.07 -11.33
C HIS A 109 1.79 30.62 -10.45
N PRO A 110 2.08 31.94 -10.48
CA PRO A 110 3.23 32.52 -9.77
C PRO A 110 3.17 32.42 -8.24
N ASP A 111 1.97 32.35 -7.65
CA ASP A 111 1.76 32.23 -6.20
C ASP A 111 0.68 31.17 -5.90
N CYS A 112 1.05 29.90 -6.08
CA CYS A 112 0.20 28.76 -5.75
C CYS A 112 0.83 27.90 -4.66
N THR A 113 0.08 27.59 -3.62
CA THR A 113 0.50 26.72 -2.51
C THR A 113 -0.42 25.50 -2.42
N PHE A 114 0.18 24.32 -2.39
CA PHE A 114 -0.52 23.06 -2.12
C PHE A 114 -0.41 22.74 -0.63
N ILE A 115 -1.53 22.65 0.06
CA ILE A 115 -1.64 22.24 1.47
C ILE A 115 -2.15 20.81 1.49
N ILE A 116 -1.28 19.90 1.90
CA ILE A 116 -1.54 18.45 1.87
C ILE A 116 -1.19 17.82 3.21
N ASP A 117 -1.83 16.70 3.53
CA ASP A 117 -1.49 15.92 4.71
C ASP A 117 -0.31 14.94 4.45
N PRO A 118 0.27 14.33 5.49
CA PRO A 118 1.36 13.36 5.34
C PRO A 118 1.02 12.20 4.41
N THR A 119 -0.20 11.66 4.47
CA THR A 119 -0.65 10.53 3.65
C THR A 119 -0.61 10.87 2.16
N VAL A 120 -1.07 12.05 1.80
CA VAL A 120 -0.99 12.57 0.42
C VAL A 120 0.46 12.80 0.01
N SER A 121 1.29 13.36 0.91
CA SER A 121 2.68 13.72 0.61
C SER A 121 3.58 12.51 0.34
N GLU A 122 3.29 11.35 0.94
CA GLU A 122 4.06 10.11 0.74
C GLU A 122 4.13 9.66 -0.73
N SER A 123 3.17 10.07 -1.56
CA SER A 123 3.14 9.76 -2.98
C SER A 123 4.03 10.65 -3.84
N LEU A 124 4.45 11.81 -3.33
CA LEU A 124 5.28 12.77 -4.08
C LEU A 124 6.69 12.20 -4.32
N THR A 125 7.22 12.40 -5.53
CA THR A 125 8.56 11.95 -5.92
C THR A 125 9.61 12.53 -4.98
N ARG A 126 9.50 13.82 -4.62
CA ARG A 126 10.42 14.49 -3.67
C ARG A 126 10.45 13.87 -2.27
N ILE A 127 9.41 13.14 -1.88
CA ILE A 127 9.34 12.41 -0.60
C ILE A 127 9.71 10.93 -0.80
N LYS A 128 9.16 10.30 -1.84
CA LYS A 128 9.36 8.89 -2.13
C LYS A 128 10.79 8.60 -2.65
N SER A 129 11.25 9.37 -3.61
CA SER A 129 12.52 9.17 -4.29
C SER A 129 13.24 10.52 -4.49
N PRO A 130 13.63 11.21 -3.38
CA PRO A 130 14.13 12.59 -3.42
C PRO A 130 15.36 12.78 -4.32
N TRP A 131 16.16 11.75 -4.50
CA TRP A 131 17.32 11.76 -5.43
C TRP A 131 16.97 11.99 -6.89
N LEU A 132 15.69 11.80 -7.28
CA LEU A 132 15.21 12.09 -8.63
C LEU A 132 14.82 13.57 -8.82
N THR A 133 14.72 14.33 -7.74
CA THR A 133 14.25 15.73 -7.78
C THR A 133 15.31 16.75 -7.41
N GLY A 134 16.49 16.32 -6.94
CA GLY A 134 17.59 17.18 -6.56
C GLY A 134 18.58 16.51 -5.62
N ASN A 135 19.56 17.27 -5.15
CA ASN A 135 20.56 16.79 -4.22
C ASN A 135 19.91 16.39 -2.90
N CYS A 136 20.30 15.26 -2.36
CA CYS A 136 19.82 14.78 -1.06
C CYS A 136 20.98 14.37 -0.16
N VAL A 137 20.73 14.32 1.14
CA VAL A 137 21.71 13.81 2.13
C VAL A 137 21.52 12.31 2.24
N TRP A 138 22.54 11.54 1.88
CA TRP A 138 22.51 10.09 1.87
C TRP A 138 22.76 9.49 3.26
N ASP A 139 21.70 9.35 4.04
CA ASP A 139 21.75 8.51 5.23
C ASP A 139 21.54 7.01 4.90
N LYS A 140 21.78 6.13 5.86
CA LYS A 140 21.62 4.67 5.67
C LYS A 140 20.20 4.26 5.28
N LYS A 141 19.19 4.98 5.76
CA LYS A 141 17.79 4.68 5.47
C LYS A 141 17.43 5.04 4.02
N LEU A 142 17.88 6.20 3.57
CA LEU A 142 17.66 6.67 2.20
C LEU A 142 18.43 5.81 1.20
N MET A 143 19.71 5.51 1.47
CA MET A 143 20.53 4.63 0.65
C MET A 143 19.90 3.24 0.52
N LYS A 144 19.48 2.61 1.63
CA LYS A 144 18.79 1.31 1.61
C LYS A 144 17.53 1.36 0.73
N ARG A 145 16.71 2.41 0.86
CA ARG A 145 15.49 2.57 0.07
C ARG A 145 15.79 2.71 -1.41
N ALA A 146 16.74 3.58 -1.78
CA ALA A 146 17.10 3.83 -3.17
C ALA A 146 17.65 2.57 -3.87
N VAL A 147 18.50 1.81 -3.20
CA VAL A 147 19.06 0.58 -3.74
C VAL A 147 18.01 -0.51 -3.91
N ILE A 148 17.08 -0.64 -2.94
CA ILE A 148 15.95 -1.56 -3.08
C ILE A 148 15.05 -1.17 -4.24
N GLU A 149 14.70 0.11 -4.40
CA GLU A 149 13.90 0.59 -5.52
C GLU A 149 14.60 0.33 -6.86
N LEU A 150 15.91 0.56 -6.94
CA LEU A 150 16.71 0.27 -8.13
C LEU A 150 16.69 -1.22 -8.47
N SER A 151 16.94 -2.07 -7.48
CA SER A 151 16.91 -3.54 -7.60
C SER A 151 15.56 -4.03 -8.14
N LEU A 152 14.46 -3.57 -7.54
CA LEU A 152 13.10 -3.93 -7.97
C LEU A 152 12.76 -3.41 -9.37
N LYS A 153 13.15 -2.17 -9.69
CA LYS A 153 12.92 -1.55 -11.00
C LYS A 153 13.60 -2.31 -12.12
N LEU A 154 14.83 -2.77 -11.88
CA LEU A 154 15.64 -3.48 -12.89
C LEU A 154 15.44 -5.01 -12.86
N GLY A 155 14.77 -5.55 -11.85
CA GLY A 155 14.66 -6.98 -11.64
C GLY A 155 16.02 -7.66 -11.39
N LYS A 156 16.98 -6.91 -10.81
CA LYS A 156 18.33 -7.39 -10.49
C LYS A 156 18.50 -7.56 -8.99
N GLU A 157 19.27 -8.56 -8.59
CA GLU A 157 19.68 -8.73 -7.21
C GLU A 157 20.55 -7.57 -6.74
N VAL A 158 20.44 -7.18 -5.48
CA VAL A 158 21.21 -6.04 -4.91
C VAL A 158 22.71 -6.17 -5.19
N LEU A 159 23.28 -7.35 -4.98
CA LEU A 159 24.72 -7.58 -5.22
C LEU A 159 25.13 -7.58 -6.70
N SER A 160 24.17 -7.64 -7.61
CA SER A 160 24.40 -7.63 -9.07
C SER A 160 24.24 -6.24 -9.70
N LEU A 161 23.92 -5.22 -8.92
CA LEU A 161 23.83 -3.84 -9.39
C LEU A 161 25.21 -3.29 -9.69
N THR A 162 25.33 -2.59 -10.84
CA THR A 162 26.57 -2.01 -11.34
C THR A 162 26.56 -0.49 -11.27
N ALA A 163 27.73 0.14 -11.34
CA ALA A 163 27.84 1.60 -11.42
C ALA A 163 27.01 2.19 -12.58
N LYS A 164 26.89 1.44 -13.69
CA LYS A 164 26.03 1.83 -14.82
C LYS A 164 24.55 1.90 -14.40
N ASP A 165 24.08 0.89 -13.67
CA ASP A 165 22.69 0.85 -13.20
C ASP A 165 22.35 2.06 -12.32
N TYR A 166 23.26 2.45 -11.43
CA TYR A 166 23.12 3.64 -10.60
C TYR A 166 23.07 4.93 -11.42
N ASN A 167 24.03 5.12 -12.33
CA ASN A 167 24.14 6.33 -13.15
C ASN A 167 22.92 6.53 -14.05
N GLU A 168 22.41 5.47 -14.66
CA GLU A 168 21.27 5.54 -15.57
C GLU A 168 19.92 5.73 -14.86
N ASN A 169 19.91 5.59 -13.52
CA ASN A 169 18.69 5.70 -12.72
C ASN A 169 18.72 6.84 -11.67
N GLY A 170 19.53 7.87 -11.91
CA GLY A 170 19.54 9.08 -11.10
C GLY A 170 20.24 8.95 -9.74
N LEU A 171 21.07 7.91 -9.57
CA LEU A 171 21.80 7.65 -8.31
C LEU A 171 23.32 7.93 -8.44
N ALA A 172 23.71 8.77 -9.41
CA ALA A 172 25.10 9.15 -9.60
C ALA A 172 25.71 9.82 -8.35
N ASP A 173 24.93 10.67 -7.66
CA ASP A 173 25.38 11.36 -6.44
C ASP A 173 25.72 10.37 -5.31
N LEU A 174 24.96 9.27 -5.20
CA LEU A 174 25.23 8.23 -4.24
C LEU A 174 26.58 7.54 -4.52
N LEU A 175 26.89 7.27 -5.80
CA LEU A 175 28.20 6.74 -6.20
C LEU A 175 29.34 7.70 -5.87
N VAL A 176 29.14 8.99 -6.11
CA VAL A 176 30.15 10.01 -5.79
C VAL A 176 30.42 10.08 -4.30
N GLU A 177 29.38 10.00 -3.46
CA GLU A 177 29.52 10.06 -2.01
C GLU A 177 30.14 8.80 -1.40
N LYS A 178 29.80 7.61 -1.93
CA LYS A 178 30.26 6.31 -1.39
C LYS A 178 31.36 5.64 -2.19
N SER A 179 31.76 6.20 -3.33
CA SER A 179 32.88 5.83 -4.18
C SER A 179 32.76 4.54 -5.00
N ASP A 180 31.98 3.53 -4.61
CA ASP A 180 31.87 2.26 -5.35
C ASP A 180 30.49 1.62 -5.21
N ALA A 181 29.93 1.16 -6.34
CA ALA A 181 28.68 0.45 -6.40
C ALA A 181 28.69 -0.85 -5.58
N TYR A 182 29.81 -1.59 -5.61
CA TYR A 182 29.92 -2.84 -4.88
C TYR A 182 29.88 -2.63 -3.36
N GLU A 183 30.55 -1.61 -2.85
CA GLU A 183 30.53 -1.27 -1.43
C GLU A 183 29.12 -0.85 -0.96
N ILE A 184 28.40 -0.06 -1.78
CA ILE A 184 27.00 0.30 -1.53
C ILE A 184 26.11 -0.95 -1.49
N ASN A 185 26.23 -1.82 -2.49
CA ASN A 185 25.50 -3.07 -2.59
C ASN A 185 25.73 -3.95 -1.36
N LEU A 186 26.98 -4.07 -0.94
CA LEU A 186 27.39 -4.90 0.19
C LEU A 186 26.82 -4.34 1.52
N GLU A 187 26.91 -3.02 1.71
CA GLU A 187 26.34 -2.36 2.90
C GLU A 187 24.83 -2.57 2.98
N VAL A 188 24.11 -2.38 1.86
CA VAL A 188 22.65 -2.59 1.80
C VAL A 188 22.29 -4.07 1.97
N PHE A 189 23.06 -4.97 1.35
CA PHE A 189 22.86 -6.41 1.54
C PHE A 189 22.96 -6.81 3.01
N TYR A 190 23.98 -6.30 3.73
CA TYR A 190 24.12 -6.57 5.17
C TYR A 190 22.97 -5.98 5.97
N MET A 191 22.53 -4.76 5.67
CA MET A 191 21.36 -4.18 6.32
C MET A 191 20.09 -5.03 6.10
N LEU A 192 19.90 -5.60 4.90
CA LEU A 192 18.78 -6.50 4.59
C LEU A 192 18.90 -7.83 5.33
N ARG A 193 20.10 -8.47 5.26
CA ARG A 193 20.38 -9.72 5.97
C ARG A 193 20.12 -9.60 7.47
N ASP A 194 20.57 -8.50 8.08
CA ASP A 194 20.46 -8.29 9.51
C ASP A 194 19.03 -7.90 9.94
N SER A 195 18.17 -7.48 9.00
CA SER A 195 16.75 -7.31 9.27
C SER A 195 15.96 -8.64 9.31
N LEU A 196 16.54 -9.74 8.83
CA LEU A 196 15.93 -11.08 8.93
C LEU A 196 15.91 -11.53 10.39
N THR A 197 14.73 -11.59 10.96
CA THR A 197 14.54 -11.88 12.39
C THR A 197 14.54 -13.35 12.74
N GLY A 198 14.54 -14.25 11.73
CA GLY A 198 14.31 -15.68 11.94
C GLY A 198 12.93 -15.97 12.51
N TRP A 199 11.96 -15.15 12.17
CA TRP A 199 10.58 -15.33 12.60
C TRP A 199 10.07 -16.77 12.36
N PRO A 200 9.30 -17.39 13.27
CA PRO A 200 8.71 -16.76 14.45
C PRO A 200 9.60 -16.74 15.70
N ALA A 201 10.58 -17.61 15.85
CA ALA A 201 11.30 -17.78 17.11
C ALA A 201 12.55 -16.89 17.27
N GLY A 202 13.03 -16.26 16.20
CA GLY A 202 14.21 -15.42 16.21
C GLY A 202 15.38 -16.00 15.41
N LYS A 203 16.48 -15.26 15.37
CA LYS A 203 17.72 -15.62 14.66
C LYS A 203 18.90 -15.38 15.58
N PRO A 204 19.84 -16.34 15.69
CA PRO A 204 21.04 -16.14 16.48
C PRO A 204 21.76 -14.85 16.10
N ASN A 205 22.15 -14.07 17.11
CA ASN A 205 22.91 -12.83 16.96
C ASN A 205 22.19 -11.72 16.14
N ALA A 206 20.89 -11.81 15.95
CA ALA A 206 20.13 -10.74 15.29
C ALA A 206 20.16 -9.48 16.16
N VAL A 207 20.57 -8.35 15.56
CA VAL A 207 20.57 -7.04 16.25
C VAL A 207 19.28 -6.32 15.89
N ILE A 208 18.28 -6.42 16.78
CA ILE A 208 16.99 -5.76 16.63
C ILE A 208 16.74 -4.91 17.88
N PRO A 209 16.99 -3.60 17.84
CA PRO A 209 16.96 -2.74 19.03
C PRO A 209 15.64 -2.80 19.80
N ALA A 210 14.51 -2.93 19.11
CA ALA A 210 13.18 -3.01 19.73
C ALA A 210 12.84 -4.42 20.28
N HIS A 211 13.61 -5.45 19.89
CA HIS A 211 13.34 -6.85 20.22
C HIS A 211 14.63 -7.62 20.49
N PRO A 212 15.39 -7.27 21.55
CA PRO A 212 16.67 -7.91 21.87
C PRO A 212 16.53 -9.40 22.17
N GLU A 213 15.36 -9.84 22.64
CA GLU A 213 15.06 -11.27 22.89
C GLU A 213 15.16 -12.14 21.64
N ARG A 214 15.03 -11.56 20.45
CA ARG A 214 15.12 -12.30 19.16
C ARG A 214 16.55 -12.68 18.79
N SER A 215 17.55 -12.15 19.46
CA SER A 215 18.94 -12.57 19.28
C SER A 215 19.28 -13.88 20.00
N ASN A 216 18.44 -14.34 20.91
CA ASN A 216 18.58 -15.61 21.63
C ASN A 216 17.35 -16.51 21.36
N PRO A 217 17.33 -17.20 20.21
CA PRO A 217 16.11 -17.85 19.71
C PRO A 217 15.73 -19.17 20.40
N TYR A 218 16.65 -19.87 21.10
CA TYR A 218 16.44 -21.27 21.47
C TYR A 218 16.74 -21.65 22.91
N PRO A 219 16.11 -22.72 23.39
CA PRO A 219 14.79 -23.24 23.03
C PRO A 219 13.69 -22.38 23.66
N LYS A 220 12.56 -22.21 22.99
CA LYS A 220 11.37 -21.51 23.49
C LYS A 220 10.22 -22.48 23.69
N LYS A 221 9.36 -22.19 24.69
CA LYS A 221 8.08 -22.84 24.83
C LYS A 221 7.02 -21.99 24.16
N CYS A 222 6.35 -22.55 23.19
CA CYS A 222 5.35 -21.88 22.38
C CYS A 222 3.99 -22.50 22.64
N LEU A 223 2.96 -21.70 22.83
CA LEU A 223 1.58 -22.14 22.96
C LEU A 223 0.77 -21.56 21.81
N ILE A 224 0.15 -22.44 21.04
CA ILE A 224 -0.76 -22.07 19.96
C ILE A 224 -2.19 -22.29 20.47
N PHE A 225 -3.00 -21.23 20.44
CA PHE A 225 -4.44 -21.34 20.70
C PHE A 225 -5.16 -21.58 19.37
N SER A 226 -5.81 -22.74 19.25
CA SER A 226 -6.62 -23.09 18.11
C SER A 226 -8.10 -23.02 18.50
N PRO A 227 -8.91 -22.15 17.90
CA PRO A 227 -10.33 -22.07 18.20
C PRO A 227 -11.06 -23.37 17.97
N HIS A 228 -10.76 -24.04 16.87
CA HIS A 228 -11.27 -25.37 16.51
C HIS A 228 -10.11 -26.33 16.22
N PRO A 229 -10.33 -27.66 16.33
CA PRO A 229 -9.34 -28.65 15.97
C PRO A 229 -9.09 -28.68 14.45
N ASP A 230 -8.21 -27.87 13.93
CA ASP A 230 -7.71 -27.75 12.56
C ASP A 230 -7.15 -26.37 12.26
N ASP A 231 -7.61 -25.33 12.98
CA ASP A 231 -7.19 -23.95 12.76
C ASP A 231 -5.67 -23.73 12.92
N ASP A 232 -5.04 -24.51 13.81
CA ASP A 232 -3.58 -24.53 14.00
C ASP A 232 -2.83 -24.97 12.72
N ILE A 233 -3.45 -25.83 11.92
CA ILE A 233 -2.88 -26.31 10.66
C ILE A 233 -3.33 -25.43 9.48
N ILE A 234 -4.64 -25.16 9.36
CA ILE A 234 -5.21 -24.45 8.21
C ILE A 234 -4.76 -22.98 8.22
N SER A 235 -4.81 -22.31 9.38
CA SER A 235 -4.54 -20.88 9.49
C SER A 235 -3.07 -20.57 9.72
N MET A 236 -2.29 -21.45 10.38
CA MET A 236 -0.92 -21.16 10.72
C MET A 236 0.05 -22.36 10.68
N GLY A 237 -0.27 -23.40 9.91
CA GLY A 237 0.55 -24.61 9.79
C GLY A 237 1.98 -24.32 9.37
N GLY A 238 2.22 -23.35 8.46
CA GLY A 238 3.57 -22.94 8.08
C GLY A 238 4.36 -22.32 9.25
N THR A 239 3.70 -21.57 10.14
CA THR A 239 4.31 -21.04 11.37
C THR A 239 4.61 -22.18 12.36
N PHE A 240 3.67 -23.09 12.53
CA PHE A 240 3.81 -24.25 13.39
C PHE A 240 5.00 -25.12 12.97
N MET A 241 5.08 -25.50 11.70
CA MET A 241 6.22 -26.24 11.15
C MET A 241 7.54 -25.52 11.42
N ARG A 242 7.58 -24.20 11.16
CA ARG A 242 8.80 -23.44 11.37
C ARG A 242 9.22 -23.34 12.83
N LEU A 243 8.29 -23.22 13.77
CA LEU A 243 8.58 -23.29 15.20
C LEU A 243 9.19 -24.64 15.57
N HIS A 244 8.62 -25.74 15.07
CA HIS A 244 9.13 -27.09 15.27
C HIS A 244 10.54 -27.26 14.67
N ASP A 245 10.73 -26.86 13.41
CA ASP A 245 12.03 -26.96 12.71
C ASP A 245 13.14 -26.13 13.39
N GLN A 246 12.75 -25.06 14.08
CA GLN A 246 13.66 -24.26 14.89
C GLN A 246 13.94 -24.89 16.27
N GLY A 247 13.43 -26.08 16.56
CA GLY A 247 13.70 -26.82 17.80
C GLY A 247 12.94 -26.31 19.03
N ASN A 248 11.86 -25.58 18.85
CA ASN A 248 11.04 -25.11 19.98
C ASN A 248 10.08 -26.19 20.47
N GLU A 249 9.75 -26.13 21.76
CA GLU A 249 8.70 -26.95 22.37
C GLU A 249 7.34 -26.29 22.06
N VAL A 250 6.53 -26.93 21.22
CA VAL A 250 5.26 -26.36 20.76
C VAL A 250 4.10 -27.14 21.34
N HIS A 251 3.18 -26.43 22.01
CA HIS A 251 1.93 -26.94 22.54
C HIS A 251 0.77 -26.32 21.79
N VAL A 252 -0.28 -27.11 21.54
CA VAL A 252 -1.53 -26.63 20.94
C VAL A 252 -2.64 -26.78 21.98
N ALA A 253 -3.38 -25.71 22.19
CA ALA A 253 -4.55 -25.68 23.06
C ALA A 253 -5.82 -25.46 22.22
N TYR A 254 -6.61 -26.48 22.05
CA TYR A 254 -7.91 -26.38 21.40
C TYR A 254 -8.93 -25.74 22.36
N GLN A 255 -9.62 -24.72 21.90
CA GLN A 255 -10.64 -24.01 22.69
C GLN A 255 -11.99 -24.73 22.66
N THR A 256 -12.26 -25.49 21.59
CA THR A 256 -13.47 -26.30 21.44
C THR A 256 -13.11 -27.74 21.09
N SER A 257 -14.02 -28.66 21.36
CA SER A 257 -13.84 -30.08 21.03
C SER A 257 -14.06 -30.39 19.56
N GLY A 258 -14.61 -29.45 18.78
CA GLY A 258 -14.97 -29.65 17.38
C GLY A 258 -16.16 -30.60 17.15
N ASN A 259 -16.82 -31.05 18.21
CA ASN A 259 -17.89 -32.04 18.13
C ASN A 259 -19.15 -31.58 17.36
N ILE A 260 -19.27 -30.29 17.07
CA ILE A 260 -20.37 -29.74 16.25
C ILE A 260 -20.00 -29.70 14.77
N ALA A 261 -18.71 -29.78 14.43
CA ALA A 261 -18.23 -29.66 13.04
C ALA A 261 -18.61 -30.88 12.18
N VAL A 262 -18.74 -32.04 12.80
CA VAL A 262 -19.16 -33.28 12.14
C VAL A 262 -20.35 -33.86 12.88
N SER A 263 -21.47 -34.05 12.20
CA SER A 263 -22.66 -34.65 12.83
C SER A 263 -22.44 -36.15 13.09
N ASP A 264 -23.07 -36.66 14.19
CA ASP A 264 -23.04 -38.07 14.49
C ASP A 264 -23.53 -38.93 13.31
N GLU A 265 -24.52 -38.44 12.58
CA GLU A 265 -25.02 -39.10 11.36
C GLU A 265 -23.93 -39.25 10.29
N PHE A 266 -23.06 -38.25 10.09
CA PHE A 266 -21.98 -38.32 9.12
C PHE A 266 -20.91 -39.33 9.58
N VAL A 267 -20.56 -39.33 10.85
CA VAL A 267 -19.61 -40.28 11.42
C VAL A 267 -20.14 -41.73 11.28
N THR A 268 -21.41 -41.95 11.63
CA THR A 268 -22.08 -43.21 11.50
C THR A 268 -22.05 -43.75 10.05
N ARG A 269 -22.42 -42.91 9.08
CA ARG A 269 -22.35 -43.24 7.66
C ARG A 269 -20.95 -43.64 7.20
N PHE A 270 -19.93 -42.93 7.69
CA PHE A 270 -18.54 -43.24 7.35
C PHE A 270 -18.10 -44.55 7.96
N LEU A 271 -18.48 -44.85 9.19
CA LEU A 271 -18.18 -46.13 9.86
C LEU A 271 -18.92 -47.28 9.23
N ASP A 272 -20.21 -47.11 8.88
CA ASP A 272 -20.98 -48.12 8.12
C ASP A 272 -20.31 -48.47 6.76
N PHE A 273 -19.82 -47.42 6.06
CA PHE A 273 -19.05 -47.61 4.84
C PHE A 273 -17.75 -48.37 5.10
N ALA A 274 -17.00 -47.99 6.15
CA ALA A 274 -15.75 -48.64 6.50
C ALA A 274 -15.95 -50.14 6.83
N VAL A 275 -16.96 -50.47 7.66
CA VAL A 275 -17.31 -51.85 7.98
C VAL A 275 -17.72 -52.64 6.74
N GLY A 276 -18.57 -52.07 5.89
CA GLY A 276 -18.97 -52.72 4.64
C GLY A 276 -17.80 -52.94 3.67
N PHE A 277 -16.84 -52.02 3.65
CA PHE A 277 -15.62 -52.18 2.85
C PHE A 277 -14.71 -53.26 3.41
N GLU A 278 -14.51 -53.29 4.75
CA GLU A 278 -13.70 -54.31 5.43
C GLU A 278 -14.31 -55.69 5.25
N ASP A 279 -15.63 -55.84 5.36
CA ASP A 279 -16.35 -57.09 5.09
C ASP A 279 -16.17 -57.57 3.64
N LEU A 280 -16.27 -56.67 2.67
CA LEU A 280 -16.13 -56.96 1.24
C LEU A 280 -14.74 -57.50 0.89
N PHE A 281 -13.71 -56.99 1.56
CA PHE A 281 -12.32 -57.36 1.31
C PHE A 281 -11.76 -58.37 2.33
N GLY A 282 -12.59 -58.89 3.26
CA GLY A 282 -12.19 -59.89 4.26
C GLY A 282 -11.18 -59.35 5.28
N ILE A 283 -11.23 -58.07 5.59
CA ILE A 283 -10.39 -57.39 6.57
C ILE A 283 -11.04 -57.53 7.97
N ASP A 284 -10.25 -57.72 9.03
CA ASP A 284 -10.77 -57.78 10.41
C ASP A 284 -11.35 -56.43 10.82
N ASN A 285 -12.68 -56.36 11.02
CA ASN A 285 -13.44 -55.16 11.30
C ASN A 285 -13.93 -55.05 12.75
N LYS A 286 -13.44 -55.85 13.66
CA LYS A 286 -13.88 -55.85 15.09
C LYS A 286 -13.80 -54.45 15.69
N LYS A 287 -12.73 -53.72 15.41
CA LYS A 287 -12.50 -52.39 15.94
C LYS A 287 -13.50 -51.35 15.43
N SER A 288 -13.82 -51.41 14.14
CA SER A 288 -14.79 -50.54 13.48
C SER A 288 -16.21 -50.84 13.98
N GLN A 289 -16.55 -52.11 14.21
CA GLN A 289 -17.84 -52.52 14.80
C GLN A 289 -18.00 -52.15 16.27
N GLU A 290 -16.93 -52.16 17.06
CA GLU A 290 -16.95 -51.72 18.47
C GLU A 290 -17.19 -50.20 18.58
N ILE A 291 -16.76 -49.40 17.63
CA ILE A 291 -16.97 -47.95 17.61
C ILE A 291 -18.40 -47.60 17.20
N LEU A 292 -19.06 -48.43 16.39
CA LEU A 292 -20.44 -48.26 15.96
C LEU A 292 -21.47 -48.58 17.04
N GLN A 293 -21.10 -49.33 18.07
CA GLN A 293 -21.94 -49.64 19.23
C GLN A 293 -21.84 -48.55 20.30
#